data_687d586eba1548ee4ae38ed83af4c6ac
#
_entry.id   687d586eba1548ee4ae38ed83af4c6ac
#
_cell.length_a   1.000
_cell.length_b   1.000
_cell.length_c   1.000
_cell.angle_alpha   90.00
_cell.angle_beta   90.00
_cell.angle_gamma   90.00
#
_symmetry.space_group_name_H-M   'P 1'
#
loop_
_entity.id
_entity.type
_entity.pdbx_description
1 polymer ?
#
loop_
_entity_poly.entity_id
_entity_poly.type
_entity_poly.pdbx_seq_one_letter_code
_entity_poly.pdbx_strand_id
1 'polypeptide(L)'
;LWGTGFLPSKYQGVPFQSAGDPVLFLSNPSGVTRTSRHKMLDLVTHLNQKHAAEIGDPEIQTTIAQQEMAFRMQASVPELTDLSDEPESVRGLYGPDVEKTGSFARNCLLARRMVERGVRFVQVFHRGWDHHSALPAKLRGQCKDVDQPWTGLIQDLKQRGLLQDTLIVCSGEFGRTVYSQGKQTDTDYGRDHHPRCFTAWLAGGGIQGGIEHGRTDEYSYNIVDQNGQRTTKFEDDAVHINDLNATILHLLGIDHRRLTFPYQGLDQRLTGVEEAHVVHKILA
;
A
#
# COMPACT_ATOMS: atom_id res chain seq x y z
N LEU A 1 -9.24 0.04 -8.78
CA LEU A 1 -8.23 -0.01 -7.70
C LEU A 1 -7.02 -0.88 -8.02
N TRP A 2 -7.17 -1.88 -8.91
CA TRP A 2 -6.13 -2.88 -9.17
C TRP A 2 -5.42 -2.72 -10.52
N GLY A 3 -5.76 -1.71 -11.29
CA GLY A 3 -5.12 -1.39 -12.57
C GLY A 3 -4.08 -0.27 -12.45
N THR A 4 -3.31 -0.10 -13.50
CA THR A 4 -2.27 0.95 -13.61
C THR A 4 -2.83 2.36 -13.83
N GLY A 5 -4.16 2.51 -13.96
CA GLY A 5 -4.78 3.77 -14.35
C GLY A 5 -4.40 4.16 -15.79
N PHE A 6 -3.81 5.32 -15.95
CA PHE A 6 -3.32 5.81 -17.25
C PHE A 6 -1.88 5.37 -17.57
N LEU A 7 -1.19 4.72 -16.62
CA LEU A 7 0.17 4.23 -16.86
C LEU A 7 0.16 2.93 -17.69
N PRO A 8 1.20 2.64 -18.46
CA PRO A 8 1.34 1.36 -19.15
C PRO A 8 1.27 0.16 -18.21
N SER A 9 0.74 -0.95 -18.70
CA SER A 9 0.52 -2.19 -17.94
C SER A 9 1.79 -2.76 -17.30
N LYS A 10 2.97 -2.44 -17.83
CA LYS A 10 4.28 -2.83 -17.24
C LYS A 10 4.51 -2.30 -15.81
N TYR A 11 3.78 -1.26 -15.42
CA TYR A 11 3.85 -0.67 -14.07
C TYR A 11 2.81 -1.24 -13.11
N GLN A 12 1.99 -2.19 -13.57
CA GLN A 12 1.00 -2.81 -12.71
C GLN A 12 1.64 -3.66 -11.63
N GLY A 13 1.18 -3.47 -10.39
CA GLY A 13 1.54 -4.33 -9.27
C GLY A 13 0.89 -5.71 -9.37
N VAL A 14 1.43 -6.68 -8.68
CA VAL A 14 0.90 -8.04 -8.59
C VAL A 14 -0.01 -8.16 -7.37
N PRO A 15 -1.32 -8.43 -7.54
CA PRO A 15 -2.21 -8.66 -6.42
C PRO A 15 -1.94 -10.03 -5.79
N PHE A 16 -1.66 -10.04 -4.48
CA PHE A 16 -1.60 -11.24 -3.67
C PHE A 16 -2.99 -11.53 -3.11
N GLN A 17 -3.47 -12.76 -3.32
CA GLN A 17 -4.74 -13.20 -2.79
C GLN A 17 -4.59 -13.72 -1.36
N SER A 18 -5.57 -13.39 -0.54
CA SER A 18 -5.60 -13.81 0.86
C SER A 18 -6.03 -15.27 1.07
N ALA A 19 -6.55 -15.94 0.02
CA ALA A 19 -7.00 -17.33 0.07
C ALA A 19 -6.78 -18.00 -1.28
N GLY A 20 -6.54 -19.30 -1.28
CA GLY A 20 -6.19 -20.07 -2.47
C GLY A 20 -4.74 -19.84 -2.90
N ASP A 21 -4.47 -19.92 -4.20
CA ASP A 21 -3.16 -19.59 -4.76
C ASP A 21 -2.84 -18.11 -4.48
N PRO A 22 -1.71 -17.78 -3.85
CA PRO A 22 -1.36 -16.40 -3.53
C PRO A 22 -1.34 -15.47 -4.74
N VAL A 23 -0.99 -15.98 -5.89
CA VAL A 23 -1.03 -15.29 -7.17
C VAL A 23 -1.79 -16.16 -8.16
N LEU A 24 -2.73 -15.55 -8.89
CA LEU A 24 -3.53 -16.28 -9.88
C LEU A 24 -2.64 -16.94 -10.95
N PHE A 25 -2.99 -18.18 -11.31
CA PHE A 25 -2.31 -18.97 -12.34
C PHE A 25 -0.82 -19.22 -12.06
N LEU A 26 -0.43 -19.18 -10.78
CA LEU A 26 0.94 -19.48 -10.36
C LEU A 26 1.30 -20.93 -10.64
N SER A 27 0.41 -21.86 -10.33
CA SER A 27 0.62 -23.29 -10.50
C SER A 27 0.53 -23.71 -11.98
N ASN A 28 1.32 -24.72 -12.35
CA ASN A 28 1.19 -25.30 -13.68
C ASN A 28 -0.11 -26.13 -13.76
N PRO A 29 -0.76 -26.17 -14.94
CA PRO A 29 -1.84 -27.13 -15.18
C PRO A 29 -1.38 -28.56 -14.94
N SER A 30 -2.33 -29.45 -14.62
CA SER A 30 -2.05 -30.87 -14.45
C SER A 30 -1.35 -31.46 -15.70
N GLY A 31 -0.28 -32.22 -15.49
CA GLY A 31 0.51 -32.84 -16.56
C GLY A 31 1.57 -31.92 -17.18
N VAL A 32 1.64 -30.63 -16.81
CA VAL A 32 2.67 -29.71 -17.30
C VAL A 32 3.82 -29.60 -16.28
N THR A 33 4.99 -30.11 -16.64
CA THR A 33 6.19 -29.95 -15.81
C THR A 33 6.78 -28.55 -15.92
N ARG A 34 7.59 -28.13 -14.93
CA ARG A 34 8.30 -26.84 -14.98
C ARG A 34 9.18 -26.71 -16.23
N THR A 35 9.86 -27.80 -16.62
CA THR A 35 10.70 -27.83 -17.82
C THR A 35 9.87 -27.66 -19.10
N SER A 36 8.73 -28.34 -19.19
CA SER A 36 7.82 -28.18 -20.33
C SER A 36 7.27 -26.75 -20.41
N ARG A 37 6.89 -26.19 -19.25
CA ARG A 37 6.42 -24.79 -19.16
C ARG A 37 7.48 -23.79 -19.62
N HIS A 38 8.74 -24.00 -19.20
CA HIS A 38 9.86 -23.14 -19.63
C HIS A 38 10.02 -23.15 -21.17
N LYS A 39 10.05 -24.35 -21.78
CA LYS A 39 10.16 -24.48 -23.25
C LYS A 39 8.99 -23.84 -23.98
N MET A 40 7.76 -23.94 -23.42
CA MET A 40 6.60 -23.26 -24.00
C MET A 40 6.74 -21.74 -23.94
N LEU A 41 7.22 -21.20 -22.81
CA LEU A 41 7.45 -19.77 -22.66
C LEU A 41 8.55 -19.27 -23.57
N ASP A 42 9.65 -20.00 -23.73
CA ASP A 42 10.73 -19.67 -24.67
C ASP A 42 10.19 -19.56 -26.12
N LEU A 43 9.35 -20.50 -26.53
CA LEU A 43 8.72 -20.48 -27.86
C LEU A 43 7.79 -19.27 -28.02
N VAL A 44 6.91 -19.03 -27.02
CA VAL A 44 5.97 -17.89 -27.03
C VAL A 44 6.74 -16.57 -27.04
N THR A 45 7.82 -16.45 -26.25
CA THR A 45 8.69 -15.28 -26.23
C THR A 45 9.31 -15.02 -27.61
N HIS A 46 9.84 -16.08 -28.26
CA HIS A 46 10.40 -15.97 -29.59
C HIS A 46 9.36 -15.49 -30.63
N LEU A 47 8.15 -16.07 -30.61
CA LEU A 47 7.06 -15.66 -31.48
C LEU A 47 6.64 -14.20 -31.25
N ASN A 48 6.51 -13.80 -29.98
CA ASN A 48 6.17 -12.44 -29.58
C ASN A 48 7.27 -11.44 -30.00
N GLN A 49 8.55 -11.78 -29.87
CA GLN A 49 9.65 -10.93 -30.32
C GLN A 49 9.60 -10.71 -31.84
N LYS A 50 9.33 -11.77 -32.60
CA LYS A 50 9.14 -11.65 -34.06
C LYS A 50 7.96 -10.73 -34.40
N HIS A 51 6.83 -10.90 -33.72
CA HIS A 51 5.64 -10.09 -33.92
C HIS A 51 5.87 -8.63 -33.50
N ALA A 52 6.62 -8.39 -32.41
CA ALA A 52 7.01 -7.05 -31.99
C ALA A 52 7.88 -6.32 -33.05
N ALA A 53 8.78 -7.05 -33.73
CA ALA A 53 9.60 -6.50 -34.78
C ALA A 53 8.81 -6.12 -36.04
N GLU A 54 7.68 -6.79 -36.29
CA GLU A 54 6.81 -6.52 -37.44
C GLU A 54 5.82 -5.37 -37.17
N ILE A 55 5.24 -5.30 -35.94
CA ILE A 55 4.15 -4.35 -35.60
C ILE A 55 4.65 -3.15 -34.82
N GLY A 56 5.71 -3.32 -33.98
CA GLY A 56 6.27 -2.25 -33.16
C GLY A 56 5.44 -1.88 -31.93
N ASP A 57 4.45 -2.71 -31.53
CA ASP A 57 3.62 -2.45 -30.35
C ASP A 57 4.39 -2.71 -29.05
N PRO A 58 4.60 -1.70 -28.17
CA PRO A 58 5.30 -1.84 -26.91
C PRO A 58 4.61 -2.78 -25.91
N GLU A 59 3.29 -3.02 -26.03
CA GLU A 59 2.55 -3.94 -25.15
C GLU A 59 3.00 -5.40 -25.34
N ILE A 60 3.54 -5.76 -26.50
CA ILE A 60 4.10 -7.10 -26.73
C ILE A 60 5.31 -7.34 -25.83
N GLN A 61 6.21 -6.35 -25.69
CA GLN A 61 7.35 -6.43 -24.78
C GLN A 61 6.90 -6.52 -23.32
N THR A 62 5.86 -5.79 -22.95
CA THR A 62 5.25 -5.86 -21.63
C THR A 62 4.70 -7.27 -21.34
N THR A 63 4.02 -7.88 -22.30
CA THR A 63 3.51 -9.25 -22.20
C THR A 63 4.63 -10.27 -22.00
N ILE A 64 5.73 -10.17 -22.73
CA ILE A 64 6.92 -11.01 -22.55
C ILE A 64 7.45 -10.90 -21.12
N ALA A 65 7.67 -9.67 -20.65
CA ALA A 65 8.18 -9.42 -19.31
C ALA A 65 7.25 -9.96 -18.20
N GLN A 66 5.94 -9.83 -18.38
CA GLN A 66 4.94 -10.38 -17.44
C GLN A 66 4.96 -11.91 -17.40
N GLN A 67 5.11 -12.57 -18.54
CA GLN A 67 5.20 -14.04 -18.60
C GLN A 67 6.46 -14.56 -17.91
N GLU A 68 7.60 -13.92 -18.13
CA GLU A 68 8.86 -14.26 -17.46
C GLU A 68 8.77 -14.04 -15.95
N MET A 69 8.15 -12.92 -15.53
CA MET A 69 7.92 -12.63 -14.12
C MET A 69 7.05 -13.70 -13.47
N ALA A 70 5.91 -14.04 -14.10
CA ALA A 70 5.02 -15.10 -13.61
C ALA A 70 5.74 -16.44 -13.45
N PHE A 71 6.60 -16.81 -14.39
CA PHE A 71 7.41 -18.04 -14.31
C PHE A 71 8.40 -18.02 -13.15
N ARG A 72 9.08 -16.89 -12.92
CA ARG A 72 9.98 -16.72 -11.76
C ARG A 72 9.22 -16.80 -10.44
N MET A 73 8.03 -16.22 -10.37
CA MET A 73 7.18 -16.25 -9.19
C MET A 73 6.72 -17.66 -8.79
N GLN A 74 6.66 -18.62 -9.72
CA GLN A 74 6.33 -20.03 -9.42
C GLN A 74 7.27 -20.69 -8.39
N ALA A 75 8.51 -20.21 -8.29
CA ALA A 75 9.46 -20.67 -7.27
C ALA A 75 9.45 -19.79 -6.03
N SER A 76 9.46 -18.47 -6.21
CA SER A 76 9.65 -17.52 -5.11
C SER A 76 8.40 -17.29 -4.26
N VAL A 77 7.20 -17.40 -4.83
CA VAL A 77 5.96 -17.15 -4.07
C VAL A 77 5.65 -18.26 -3.05
N PRO A 78 5.74 -19.56 -3.37
CA PRO A 78 5.59 -20.60 -2.36
C PRO A 78 6.56 -20.45 -1.19
N GLU A 79 7.83 -20.17 -1.46
CA GLU A 79 8.85 -19.93 -0.45
C GLU A 79 8.55 -18.67 0.40
N LEU A 80 8.02 -17.61 -0.21
CA LEU A 80 7.60 -16.40 0.50
C LEU A 80 6.44 -16.68 1.46
N THR A 81 5.47 -17.49 1.03
CA THR A 81 4.20 -17.72 1.75
C THR A 81 4.25 -18.86 2.76
N ASP A 82 5.27 -19.70 2.68
CA ASP A 82 5.55 -20.71 3.70
C ASP A 82 6.12 -20.02 4.96
N LEU A 83 5.38 -20.11 6.06
CA LEU A 83 5.76 -19.52 7.34
C LEU A 83 6.37 -20.54 8.30
N SER A 84 6.62 -21.77 7.86
CA SER A 84 7.13 -22.85 8.72
C SER A 84 8.52 -22.57 9.25
N ASP A 85 9.31 -21.76 8.55
CA ASP A 85 10.65 -21.33 8.93
C ASP A 85 10.68 -20.10 9.87
N GLU A 86 9.54 -19.44 10.09
CA GLU A 86 9.48 -18.29 11.00
C GLU A 86 9.46 -18.75 12.47
N PRO A 87 10.35 -18.22 13.32
CA PRO A 87 10.35 -18.54 14.75
C PRO A 87 9.01 -18.19 15.40
N GLU A 88 8.60 -18.99 16.39
CA GLU A 88 7.38 -18.75 17.16
C GLU A 88 7.37 -17.35 17.82
N SER A 89 8.54 -16.90 18.30
CA SER A 89 8.70 -15.56 18.88
C SER A 89 8.41 -14.44 17.87
N VAL A 90 8.74 -14.62 16.59
CA VAL A 90 8.43 -13.67 15.53
C VAL A 90 6.94 -13.74 15.18
N ARG A 91 6.39 -14.94 14.99
CA ARG A 91 4.95 -15.12 14.73
C ARG A 91 4.09 -14.51 15.83
N GLY A 92 4.52 -14.67 17.09
CA GLY A 92 3.85 -14.11 18.26
C GLY A 92 3.75 -12.59 18.28
N LEU A 93 4.68 -11.87 17.64
CA LEU A 93 4.59 -10.40 17.50
C LEU A 93 3.33 -9.97 16.74
N TYR A 94 2.97 -10.72 15.69
CA TYR A 94 1.82 -10.41 14.83
C TYR A 94 0.47 -10.85 15.41
N GLY A 95 0.48 -11.66 16.47
CA GLY A 95 -0.71 -12.09 17.17
C GLY A 95 -1.25 -13.45 16.75
N PRO A 96 -2.34 -13.93 17.41
CA PRO A 96 -2.82 -15.30 17.28
C PRO A 96 -3.36 -15.64 15.89
N ASP A 97 -3.77 -14.64 15.13
CA ASP A 97 -4.35 -14.85 13.79
C ASP A 97 -3.29 -14.93 12.66
N VAL A 98 -1.98 -14.88 12.98
CA VAL A 98 -0.89 -14.92 11.99
C VAL A 98 -0.89 -16.19 11.13
N GLU A 99 -1.31 -17.33 11.70
CA GLU A 99 -1.43 -18.59 10.97
C GLU A 99 -2.69 -18.67 10.10
N LYS A 100 -3.67 -17.82 10.36
CA LYS A 100 -4.94 -17.82 9.65
C LYS A 100 -4.78 -17.19 8.27
N THR A 101 -5.00 -18.00 7.23
CA THR A 101 -4.98 -17.52 5.85
C THR A 101 -5.95 -16.36 5.66
N GLY A 102 -5.45 -15.28 5.07
CA GLY A 102 -6.24 -14.08 4.80
C GLY A 102 -6.40 -13.11 5.97
N SER A 103 -5.85 -13.41 7.14
CA SER A 103 -5.82 -12.46 8.23
C SER A 103 -4.91 -11.26 7.94
N PHE A 104 -5.21 -10.13 8.56
CA PHE A 104 -4.36 -8.95 8.49
C PHE A 104 -2.98 -9.22 9.11
N ALA A 105 -2.93 -10.00 10.19
CA ALA A 105 -1.71 -10.44 10.85
C ALA A 105 -0.77 -11.19 9.89
N ARG A 106 -1.31 -12.18 9.15
CA ARG A 106 -0.54 -12.90 8.14
C ARG A 106 -0.07 -11.97 7.02
N ASN A 107 -0.93 -11.07 6.56
CA ASN A 107 -0.57 -10.12 5.50
C ASN A 107 0.55 -9.16 5.94
N CYS A 108 0.57 -8.71 7.19
CA CYS A 108 1.66 -7.90 7.75
C CYS A 108 2.99 -8.68 7.81
N LEU A 109 2.96 -9.95 8.24
CA LEU A 109 4.15 -10.79 8.22
C LEU A 109 4.66 -11.03 6.80
N LEU A 110 3.78 -11.29 5.83
CA LEU A 110 4.15 -11.42 4.42
C LEU A 110 4.73 -10.12 3.86
N ALA A 111 4.19 -8.96 4.25
CA ALA A 111 4.72 -7.65 3.86
C ALA A 111 6.18 -7.49 4.32
N ARG A 112 6.50 -7.84 5.57
CA ARG A 112 7.88 -7.84 6.07
C ARG A 112 8.77 -8.76 5.24
N ARG A 113 8.33 -10.00 4.96
CA ARG A 113 9.08 -10.97 4.15
C ARG A 113 9.31 -10.48 2.71
N MET A 114 8.37 -9.74 2.14
CA MET A 114 8.52 -9.11 0.83
C MET A 114 9.59 -8.01 0.85
N VAL A 115 9.55 -7.12 1.85
CA VAL A 115 10.54 -6.05 2.03
C VAL A 115 11.94 -6.63 2.21
N GLU A 116 12.08 -7.66 3.04
CA GLU A 116 13.34 -8.37 3.28
C GLU A 116 13.93 -8.98 2.00
N ARG A 117 13.08 -9.36 1.04
CA ARG A 117 13.47 -9.87 -0.29
C ARG A 117 13.64 -8.76 -1.34
N GLY A 118 13.62 -7.49 -0.94
CA GLY A 118 13.86 -6.34 -1.81
C GLY A 118 12.65 -5.88 -2.63
N VAL A 119 11.42 -6.28 -2.27
CA VAL A 119 10.23 -5.70 -2.86
C VAL A 119 10.07 -4.26 -2.36
N ARG A 120 10.14 -3.29 -3.28
CA ARG A 120 10.21 -1.87 -2.94
C ARG A 120 8.88 -1.26 -2.52
N PHE A 121 7.76 -1.76 -3.06
CA PHE A 121 6.41 -1.28 -2.74
C PHE A 121 5.55 -2.47 -2.34
N VAL A 122 5.01 -2.41 -1.14
CA VAL A 122 4.07 -3.39 -0.62
C VAL A 122 2.85 -2.65 -0.10
N GLN A 123 1.69 -2.96 -0.63
CA GLN A 123 0.41 -2.42 -0.14
C GLN A 123 -0.35 -3.50 0.61
N VAL A 124 -0.74 -3.21 1.85
CA VAL A 124 -1.57 -4.08 2.68
C VAL A 124 -2.91 -3.39 2.91
N PHE A 125 -3.99 -4.06 2.54
CA PHE A 125 -5.33 -3.51 2.69
C PHE A 125 -6.05 -4.19 3.85
N HIS A 126 -6.66 -3.37 4.71
CA HIS A 126 -7.60 -3.81 5.72
C HIS A 126 -8.96 -3.18 5.46
N ARG A 127 -9.97 -4.00 5.17
CA ARG A 127 -11.32 -3.57 4.81
C ARG A 127 -12.23 -3.44 6.02
N GLY A 128 -13.36 -2.78 5.85
CA GLY A 128 -14.44 -2.81 6.82
C GLY A 128 -14.47 -1.60 7.77
N TRP A 129 -13.86 -0.47 7.40
CA TRP A 129 -13.84 0.76 8.19
C TRP A 129 -14.98 1.73 7.86
N ASP A 130 -15.79 1.42 6.84
CA ASP A 130 -16.90 2.24 6.38
C ASP A 130 -18.16 1.98 7.21
N HIS A 131 -18.20 2.58 8.40
CA HIS A 131 -19.23 2.33 9.41
C HIS A 131 -20.37 3.36 9.38
N HIS A 132 -21.37 3.12 8.55
CA HIS A 132 -22.60 3.90 8.50
C HIS A 132 -23.66 3.48 9.55
N SER A 133 -23.38 2.41 10.31
CA SER A 133 -24.20 1.90 11.41
C SER A 133 -23.37 1.02 12.33
N ALA A 134 -23.84 0.85 13.57
CA ALA A 134 -23.21 -0.02 14.59
C ALA A 134 -21.71 0.27 14.81
N LEU A 135 -21.30 1.52 14.63
CA LEU A 135 -19.91 1.97 14.73
C LEU A 135 -19.21 1.50 16.01
N PRO A 136 -19.80 1.63 17.24
CA PRO A 136 -19.08 1.27 18.48
C PRO A 136 -18.65 -0.20 18.51
N ALA A 137 -19.50 -1.10 18.02
CA ALA A 137 -19.18 -2.54 18.00
C ALA A 137 -18.21 -2.90 16.88
N LYS A 138 -18.46 -2.40 15.66
CA LYS A 138 -17.65 -2.68 14.48
C LYS A 138 -16.22 -2.13 14.62
N LEU A 139 -16.08 -0.90 15.12
CA LEU A 139 -14.77 -0.25 15.31
C LEU A 139 -13.88 -1.05 16.26
N ARG A 140 -14.43 -1.56 17.36
CA ARG A 140 -13.66 -2.42 18.29
C ARG A 140 -13.13 -3.67 17.62
N GLY A 141 -13.92 -4.29 16.74
CA GLY A 141 -13.49 -5.44 15.94
C GLY A 141 -12.32 -5.09 15.03
N GLN A 142 -12.45 -3.99 14.28
CA GLN A 142 -11.42 -3.52 13.35
C GLN A 142 -10.11 -3.17 14.09
N CYS A 143 -10.19 -2.45 15.21
CA CYS A 143 -8.99 -2.14 16.00
C CYS A 143 -8.32 -3.42 16.51
N LYS A 144 -9.09 -4.38 17.01
CA LYS A 144 -8.54 -5.66 17.46
C LYS A 144 -7.82 -6.42 16.36
N ASP A 145 -8.31 -6.34 15.12
CA ASP A 145 -7.71 -7.02 13.98
C ASP A 145 -6.36 -6.40 13.56
N VAL A 146 -6.16 -5.08 13.79
CA VAL A 146 -4.99 -4.36 13.26
C VAL A 146 -3.95 -3.98 14.31
N ASP A 147 -4.32 -3.73 15.57
CA ASP A 147 -3.42 -3.13 16.57
C ASP A 147 -2.15 -3.96 16.80
N GLN A 148 -2.30 -5.24 17.09
CA GLN A 148 -1.16 -6.11 17.35
C GLN A 148 -0.34 -6.36 16.08
N PRO A 149 -0.94 -6.70 14.91
CA PRO A 149 -0.18 -6.89 13.68
C PRO A 149 0.63 -5.68 13.22
N TRP A 150 0.12 -4.47 13.37
CA TRP A 150 0.89 -3.26 13.05
C TRP A 150 2.08 -3.07 13.99
N THR A 151 1.83 -3.22 15.28
CA THR A 151 2.91 -3.18 16.29
C THR A 151 3.97 -4.24 15.99
N GLY A 152 3.54 -5.46 15.67
CA GLY A 152 4.42 -6.56 15.29
C GLY A 152 5.26 -6.25 14.06
N LEU A 153 4.65 -5.69 13.01
CA LEU A 153 5.36 -5.30 11.80
C LEU A 153 6.46 -4.26 12.08
N ILE A 154 6.14 -3.21 12.83
CA ILE A 154 7.10 -2.15 13.17
C ILE A 154 8.25 -2.72 14.02
N GLN A 155 7.93 -3.56 15.02
CA GLN A 155 8.93 -4.17 15.89
C GLN A 155 9.84 -5.14 15.14
N ASP A 156 9.28 -5.98 14.27
CA ASP A 156 10.05 -6.95 13.48
C ASP A 156 10.99 -6.23 12.50
N LEU A 157 10.50 -5.23 11.75
CA LEU A 157 11.33 -4.40 10.88
C LEU A 157 12.45 -3.69 11.67
N LYS A 158 12.14 -3.16 12.87
CA LYS A 158 13.12 -2.51 13.73
C LYS A 158 14.19 -3.48 14.22
N GLN A 159 13.80 -4.66 14.69
CA GLN A 159 14.71 -5.70 15.20
C GLN A 159 15.66 -6.21 14.11
N ARG A 160 15.21 -6.21 12.85
CA ARG A 160 16.00 -6.62 11.68
C ARG A 160 16.86 -5.49 11.09
N GLY A 161 16.78 -4.28 11.63
CA GLY A 161 17.46 -3.10 11.07
C GLY A 161 16.88 -2.62 9.73
N LEU A 162 15.67 -3.08 9.36
CA LEU A 162 15.03 -2.72 8.09
C LEU A 162 14.19 -1.43 8.19
N LEU A 163 13.75 -1.05 9.40
CA LEU A 163 12.84 0.08 9.59
C LEU A 163 13.45 1.42 9.16
N GLN A 164 14.76 1.58 9.32
CA GLN A 164 15.44 2.82 8.92
C GLN A 164 15.41 3.06 7.39
N ASP A 165 15.34 1.98 6.60
CA ASP A 165 15.28 2.03 5.14
C ASP A 165 13.87 1.70 4.59
N THR A 166 12.88 1.54 5.46
CA THR A 166 11.52 1.20 5.10
C THR A 166 10.55 2.23 5.65
N LEU A 167 9.94 2.99 4.76
CA LEU A 167 8.85 3.91 5.12
C LEU A 167 7.54 3.13 5.25
N ILE A 168 6.91 3.20 6.41
CA ILE A 168 5.56 2.73 6.64
C ILE A 168 4.62 3.93 6.61
N VAL A 169 3.58 3.87 5.78
CA VAL A 169 2.51 4.87 5.71
C VAL A 169 1.19 4.17 5.99
N CYS A 170 0.47 4.65 6.99
CA CYS A 170 -0.87 4.19 7.31
C CYS A 170 -1.86 5.33 7.21
N SER A 171 -2.88 5.14 6.40
CA SER A 171 -3.95 6.11 6.20
C SER A 171 -5.25 5.41 5.81
N GLY A 172 -6.38 6.04 6.12
CA GLY A 172 -7.62 5.78 5.42
C GLY A 172 -7.70 6.60 4.12
N GLU A 173 -8.77 6.39 3.37
CA GLU A 173 -9.04 7.13 2.14
C GLU A 173 -9.41 8.60 2.42
N PHE A 174 -10.11 8.87 3.54
CA PHE A 174 -10.47 10.18 4.08
C PHE A 174 -11.05 10.04 5.51
N GLY A 175 -11.42 11.15 6.13
CA GLY A 175 -11.99 11.20 7.46
C GLY A 175 -13.49 10.90 7.53
N ARG A 176 -14.03 11.04 8.73
CA ARG A 176 -15.45 10.83 9.03
C ARG A 176 -16.05 12.06 9.70
N THR A 177 -17.36 12.25 9.50
CA THR A 177 -18.08 13.37 10.11
C THR A 177 -18.12 13.26 11.63
N VAL A 178 -18.20 14.39 12.31
CA VAL A 178 -18.37 14.45 13.77
C VAL A 178 -19.80 14.16 14.20
N TYR A 179 -20.76 14.42 13.34
CA TYR A 179 -22.17 14.12 13.57
C TYR A 179 -22.50 12.68 13.20
N SER A 180 -23.51 12.14 13.85
CA SER A 180 -23.96 10.77 13.66
C SER A 180 -24.79 10.59 12.39
N GLN A 181 -24.73 9.38 11.83
CA GLN A 181 -25.53 8.91 10.72
C GLN A 181 -26.28 7.63 11.10
N GLY A 182 -27.39 7.38 10.42
CA GLY A 182 -28.23 6.20 10.66
C GLY A 182 -29.09 6.31 11.92
N LYS A 183 -29.26 5.20 12.64
CA LYS A 183 -29.92 5.21 13.96
C LYS A 183 -29.08 6.00 14.96
N GLN A 184 -29.72 6.69 15.86
CA GLN A 184 -29.05 7.55 16.84
C GLN A 184 -29.34 7.05 18.26
N THR A 185 -28.73 5.91 18.59
CA THR A 185 -28.76 5.35 19.94
C THR A 185 -27.33 5.25 20.45
N ASP A 186 -27.14 5.08 21.74
CA ASP A 186 -25.81 4.95 22.36
C ASP A 186 -24.99 3.76 21.82
N THR A 187 -25.66 2.77 21.23
CA THR A 187 -25.03 1.54 20.73
C THR A 187 -25.11 1.35 19.23
N ASP A 188 -25.98 2.09 18.54
CA ASP A 188 -26.16 1.98 17.09
C ASP A 188 -26.23 3.37 16.45
N TYR A 189 -25.11 3.81 15.94
CA TYR A 189 -24.93 4.97 15.08
C TYR A 189 -23.78 4.72 14.13
N GLY A 190 -23.70 5.52 13.07
CA GLY A 190 -22.60 5.53 12.13
C GLY A 190 -22.03 6.94 11.95
N ARG A 191 -21.07 7.08 11.05
CA ARG A 191 -20.52 8.35 10.61
C ARG A 191 -20.43 8.38 9.10
N ASP A 192 -20.68 9.55 8.51
CA ASP A 192 -20.57 9.77 7.08
C ASP A 192 -19.13 10.13 6.67
N HIS A 193 -18.89 10.23 5.40
CA HIS A 193 -17.61 10.57 4.80
C HIS A 193 -17.27 12.05 4.99
N HIS A 194 -16.02 12.33 5.33
CA HIS A 194 -15.51 13.70 5.46
C HIS A 194 -14.11 13.83 4.85
N PRO A 195 -13.98 14.16 3.56
CA PRO A 195 -12.70 14.11 2.85
C PRO A 195 -11.73 15.25 3.20
N ARG A 196 -12.16 16.27 3.96
CA ARG A 196 -11.40 17.49 4.20
C ARG A 196 -10.45 17.42 5.40
N CYS A 197 -10.60 16.43 6.26
CA CYS A 197 -9.80 16.33 7.48
C CYS A 197 -9.65 14.86 7.86
N PHE A 198 -8.43 14.37 7.88
CA PHE A 198 -8.10 13.01 8.31
C PHE A 198 -6.64 12.94 8.76
N THR A 199 -6.30 11.88 9.46
CA THR A 199 -4.97 11.62 9.99
C THR A 199 -4.29 10.50 9.21
N ALA A 200 -3.02 10.70 8.88
CA ALA A 200 -2.11 9.63 8.49
C ALA A 200 -1.01 9.51 9.54
N TRP A 201 -0.47 8.31 9.76
CA TRP A 201 0.74 8.15 10.53
C TRP A 201 1.83 7.47 9.71
N LEU A 202 3.09 7.84 10.00
CA LEU A 202 4.26 7.36 9.29
C LEU A 202 5.29 6.84 10.29
N ALA A 203 6.08 5.85 9.87
CA ALA A 203 7.18 5.33 10.67
C ALA A 203 8.35 4.86 9.80
N GLY A 204 9.57 5.02 10.28
CA GLY A 204 10.79 4.59 9.58
C GLY A 204 11.12 5.44 8.36
N GLY A 205 12.02 4.95 7.52
CA GLY A 205 12.35 5.51 6.21
C GLY A 205 12.70 7.00 6.20
N GLY A 206 13.37 7.55 7.23
CA GLY A 206 13.74 8.96 7.29
C GLY A 206 12.67 9.87 7.90
N ILE A 207 11.62 9.33 8.51
CA ILE A 207 10.62 10.10 9.26
C ILE A 207 11.08 10.30 10.70
N GLN A 208 10.93 11.54 11.20
CA GLN A 208 11.17 11.86 12.60
C GLN A 208 10.08 11.24 13.48
N GLY A 209 10.48 10.39 14.43
CA GLY A 209 9.55 9.74 15.35
C GLY A 209 9.10 10.65 16.49
N GLY A 210 7.89 10.40 16.99
CA GLY A 210 7.38 11.06 18.22
C GLY A 210 6.92 12.49 18.04
N ILE A 211 6.62 12.91 16.82
CA ILE A 211 6.11 14.25 16.51
C ILE A 211 4.69 14.20 15.98
N GLU A 212 3.99 15.31 16.12
CA GLU A 212 2.73 15.59 15.44
C GLU A 212 2.93 16.79 14.51
N HIS A 213 2.30 16.76 13.34
CA HIS A 213 2.34 17.84 12.36
C HIS A 213 0.94 18.14 11.84
N GLY A 214 0.61 19.43 11.81
CA GLY A 214 -0.76 19.89 11.57
C GLY A 214 -1.64 19.75 12.81
N ARG A 215 -2.79 20.36 12.77
CA ARG A 215 -3.78 20.31 13.85
C ARG A 215 -5.19 20.45 13.34
N THR A 216 -6.14 20.00 14.17
CA THR A 216 -7.56 20.13 13.88
C THR A 216 -8.24 21.04 14.90
N ASP A 217 -9.45 21.49 14.58
CA ASP A 217 -10.35 22.06 15.58
C ASP A 217 -10.71 21.01 16.66
N GLU A 218 -11.38 21.45 17.73
CA GLU A 218 -11.79 20.57 18.84
C GLU A 218 -12.72 19.42 18.46
N TYR A 219 -13.38 19.53 17.30
CA TYR A 219 -14.25 18.48 16.76
C TYR A 219 -13.55 17.54 15.78
N SER A 220 -12.25 17.77 15.48
CA SER A 220 -11.50 17.05 14.43
C SER A 220 -12.19 17.12 13.05
N TYR A 221 -12.85 18.25 12.78
CA TYR A 221 -13.65 18.44 11.57
C TYR A 221 -12.97 19.33 10.54
N ASN A 222 -12.18 20.32 10.97
CA ASN A 222 -11.41 21.19 10.08
C ASN A 222 -9.94 21.20 10.46
N ILE A 223 -9.07 21.34 9.47
CA ILE A 223 -7.68 21.72 9.68
C ILE A 223 -7.66 23.20 10.09
N VAL A 224 -6.85 23.53 11.11
CA VAL A 224 -6.75 24.89 11.63
C VAL A 224 -5.29 25.34 11.77
N ASP A 225 -5.08 26.65 11.68
CA ASP A 225 -3.82 27.33 11.94
C ASP A 225 -3.52 27.42 13.45
N GLN A 226 -2.44 28.12 13.80
CA GLN A 226 -2.01 28.35 15.19
C GLN A 226 -3.03 29.14 16.03
N ASN A 227 -3.90 29.92 15.39
CA ASN A 227 -4.93 30.73 16.02
C ASN A 227 -6.29 30.02 16.09
N GLY A 228 -6.35 28.74 15.65
CA GLY A 228 -7.60 27.98 15.58
C GLY A 228 -8.50 28.35 14.40
N GLN A 229 -7.99 29.14 13.44
CA GLN A 229 -8.74 29.51 12.25
C GLN A 229 -8.58 28.43 11.19
N ARG A 230 -9.70 28.08 10.53
CA ARG A 230 -9.68 27.11 9.43
C ARG A 230 -8.72 27.53 8.34
N THR A 231 -7.85 26.59 7.94
CA THR A 231 -6.86 26.80 6.89
C THR A 231 -6.77 25.59 5.95
N THR A 232 -6.24 25.83 4.76
CA THR A 232 -5.78 24.80 3.80
C THR A 232 -4.38 25.11 3.32
N LYS A 233 -3.70 26.10 3.93
CA LYS A 233 -2.40 26.58 3.49
C LYS A 233 -1.29 25.73 4.08
N PHE A 234 -0.33 25.38 3.24
CA PHE A 234 0.83 24.61 3.65
C PHE A 234 1.67 25.34 4.72
N GLU A 235 1.78 26.67 4.64
CA GLU A 235 2.50 27.50 5.59
C GLU A 235 1.91 27.43 7.01
N ASP A 236 0.64 27.12 7.12
CA ASP A 236 -0.10 26.93 8.39
C ASP A 236 -0.09 25.47 8.87
N ASP A 237 0.83 24.65 8.36
CA ASP A 237 0.97 23.21 8.65
C ASP A 237 -0.22 22.34 8.16
N ALA A 238 -1.07 22.84 7.26
CA ALA A 238 -2.04 22.02 6.59
C ALA A 238 -1.34 21.19 5.48
N VAL A 239 -1.57 19.89 5.47
CA VAL A 239 -0.96 18.96 4.50
C VAL A 239 -2.03 18.47 3.53
N HIS A 240 -1.87 18.78 2.26
CA HIS A 240 -2.67 18.19 1.20
C HIS A 240 -2.16 16.77 0.87
N ILE A 241 -3.02 15.91 0.34
CA ILE A 241 -2.60 14.55 -0.06
C ILE A 241 -1.45 14.55 -1.08
N ASN A 242 -1.39 15.58 -1.93
CA ASN A 242 -0.29 15.74 -2.88
C ASN A 242 1.03 16.10 -2.18
N ASP A 243 1.00 16.81 -1.03
CA ASP A 243 2.20 17.09 -0.23
C ASP A 243 2.72 15.80 0.43
N LEU A 244 1.81 14.95 0.91
CA LEU A 244 2.17 13.62 1.41
C LEU A 244 2.83 12.79 0.29
N ASN A 245 2.25 12.77 -0.91
CA ASN A 245 2.84 12.08 -2.06
C ASN A 245 4.21 12.65 -2.46
N ALA A 246 4.36 13.99 -2.45
CA ALA A 246 5.64 14.65 -2.70
C ALA A 246 6.69 14.27 -1.66
N THR A 247 6.29 14.17 -0.39
CA THR A 247 7.16 13.76 0.72
C THR A 247 7.59 12.30 0.59
N ILE A 248 6.68 11.40 0.24
CA ILE A 248 7.00 9.98 -0.03
C ILE A 248 8.02 9.87 -1.18
N LEU A 249 7.78 10.59 -2.28
CA LEU A 249 8.70 10.59 -3.42
C LEU A 249 10.08 11.16 -3.04
N HIS A 250 10.11 12.23 -2.24
CA HIS A 250 11.37 12.80 -1.73
C HIS A 250 12.17 11.80 -0.91
N LEU A 251 11.52 11.06 0.00
CA LEU A 251 12.16 9.99 0.80
C LEU A 251 12.67 8.83 -0.06
N LEU A 252 12.08 8.61 -1.23
CA LEU A 252 12.55 7.66 -2.21
C LEU A 252 13.69 8.21 -3.11
N GLY A 253 14.15 9.45 -2.86
CA GLY A 253 15.16 10.12 -3.67
C GLY A 253 14.64 10.62 -5.03
N ILE A 254 13.34 10.77 -5.18
CA ILE A 254 12.69 11.17 -6.43
C ILE A 254 12.17 12.60 -6.32
N ASP A 255 12.59 13.47 -7.23
CA ASP A 255 11.99 14.80 -7.38
C ASP A 255 10.60 14.66 -8.02
N HIS A 256 9.56 14.91 -7.24
CA HIS A 256 8.16 14.78 -7.67
C HIS A 256 7.78 15.73 -8.83
N ARG A 257 8.50 16.84 -9.01
CA ARG A 257 8.27 17.80 -10.10
C ARG A 257 8.82 17.30 -11.43
N ARG A 258 9.89 16.51 -11.38
CA ARG A 258 10.57 15.93 -12.55
C ARG A 258 10.04 14.55 -12.93
N LEU A 259 9.35 13.87 -12.00
CA LEU A 259 8.70 12.60 -12.29
C LEU A 259 7.40 12.85 -13.04
N THR A 260 7.48 12.84 -14.36
CA THR A 260 6.34 13.02 -15.25
C THR A 260 6.12 11.81 -16.14
N PHE A 261 4.90 11.64 -16.57
CA PHE A 261 4.52 10.64 -17.56
C PHE A 261 3.67 11.31 -18.66
N PRO A 262 4.10 11.23 -19.93
CA PRO A 262 3.35 11.81 -21.04
C PRO A 262 2.05 11.03 -21.27
N TYR A 263 0.93 11.71 -21.17
CA TYR A 263 -0.39 11.14 -21.41
C TYR A 263 -1.32 12.17 -22.03
N GLN A 264 -1.92 11.83 -23.18
CA GLN A 264 -2.81 12.72 -23.93
C GLN A 264 -2.22 14.12 -24.23
N GLY A 265 -0.93 14.17 -24.55
CA GLY A 265 -0.22 15.41 -24.87
C GLY A 265 0.20 16.27 -23.69
N LEU A 266 0.01 15.80 -22.45
CA LEU A 266 0.40 16.48 -21.22
C LEU A 266 1.40 15.63 -20.43
N ASP A 267 2.36 16.29 -19.79
CA ASP A 267 3.26 15.67 -18.83
C ASP A 267 2.56 15.58 -17.47
N GLN A 268 1.96 14.42 -17.19
CA GLN A 268 1.24 14.16 -15.95
C GLN A 268 2.22 13.91 -14.79
N ARG A 269 1.99 14.54 -13.64
CA ARG A 269 2.71 14.31 -12.39
C ARG A 269 1.87 13.47 -11.44
N LEU A 270 2.50 12.64 -10.61
CA LEU A 270 1.81 11.89 -9.55
C LEU A 270 1.27 12.79 -8.42
N THR A 271 1.79 14.00 -8.31
CA THR A 271 1.35 15.03 -7.37
C THR A 271 0.30 15.99 -7.94
N GLY A 272 -0.23 15.71 -9.13
CA GLY A 272 -1.26 16.52 -9.77
C GLY A 272 -0.72 17.81 -10.41
N VAL A 273 -1.66 18.71 -10.76
CA VAL A 273 -1.36 19.97 -11.46
C VAL A 273 -1.11 21.13 -10.49
N GLU A 274 -1.68 21.07 -9.31
CA GLU A 274 -1.49 22.08 -8.27
C GLU A 274 -0.09 21.98 -7.66
N GLU A 275 0.35 23.05 -7.01
CA GLU A 275 1.62 23.05 -6.31
C GLU A 275 1.56 22.07 -5.14
N ALA A 276 2.59 21.21 -5.03
CA ALA A 276 2.76 20.27 -3.96
C ALA A 276 4.14 20.48 -3.29
N HIS A 277 4.18 20.31 -1.97
CA HIS A 277 5.35 20.61 -1.15
C HIS A 277 5.83 19.37 -0.40
N VAL A 278 7.14 19.26 -0.23
CA VAL A 278 7.73 18.27 0.69
C VAL A 278 7.56 18.77 2.12
N VAL A 279 6.98 17.98 2.97
CA VAL A 279 6.76 18.31 4.39
C VAL A 279 8.07 18.09 5.17
N HIS A 280 9.05 18.98 5.01
CA HIS A 280 10.38 18.84 5.63
C HIS A 280 10.34 18.77 7.16
N LYS A 281 9.31 19.34 7.80
CA LYS A 281 9.16 19.36 9.28
C LYS A 281 8.98 17.97 9.90
N ILE A 282 8.62 16.96 9.11
CA ILE A 282 8.45 15.57 9.60
C ILE A 282 9.65 14.67 9.28
N LEU A 283 10.67 15.18 8.62
CA LEU A 283 11.86 14.44 8.24
C LEU A 283 12.91 14.43 9.35
N ALA A 284 13.67 13.32 9.49
CA ALA A 284 14.73 13.14 10.47
C ALA A 284 16.06 13.81 10.05
#